data_476163406f1d568ebfc3139fdfc35cf1
#
_entry.id   476163406f1d568ebfc3139fdfc35cf1
#
_cell.length_a   1.000
_cell.length_b   1.000
_cell.length_c   1.000
_cell.angle_alpha   90.00
_cell.angle_beta   90.00
_cell.angle_gamma   90.00
#
_symmetry.space_group_name_H-M   'P 1'
#
loop_
_entity.id
_entity.type
_entity.pdbx_description
1 polymer ?
#
loop_
_entity_poly.entity_id
_entity_poly.type
_entity_poly.pdbx_seq_one_letter_code
_entity_poly.pdbx_strand_id
1 'polypeptide(L)'
;MPTPIICADPRLRQFADRFRSCFSQPQAQYFVTVLLALLLCLEAATCSGLQRAVCFGRSLAGLSRFLARAPWAAADLASVWTADFRRQLAPAIAAERARCRAARPARRGRPPVTLVTGYLAGDDSVCAKPRARQPVWHANPQRVPRPMAAIGQHYSSTAGKTVPGHDIVLTHYLLLGRGCPQQPALYRQKADCAAHDLPFQSKIDLMAEQIRRFVPPAGTRTHVVLDSWYGCKQLWKLARTLGYLITTGLKSNRWLWVADATASGGGQWQRLSEYAAGLSATEYQEVVWPSQQGGHTVWVHIVRTRVRKLYTCQLVLVRERLDGPVSGVRYWASSDLTADAAGVVGHIAARWGIEVLIADAKELGLDQYQVLSAEGIVRWWTLVLASYVFLEEQRARLMSEKGEYVTIGAARREMQARHRRNLLDWLFLRFQHGDRPDDLAPLLAA
;
A
#
# COMPACT_ATOMS: atom_id res chain seq x y z
N MET A 1 -16.85 4.98 25.11
CA MET A 1 -16.91 6.43 25.29
C MET A 1 -16.02 7.10 24.24
N PRO A 2 -16.45 8.24 23.66
CA PRO A 2 -15.58 9.04 22.81
C PRO A 2 -14.39 9.58 23.60
N THR A 3 -13.20 9.63 22.98
CA THR A 3 -11.99 10.15 23.64
C THR A 3 -11.80 11.62 23.32
N PRO A 4 -11.64 12.50 24.32
CA PRO A 4 -11.35 13.92 24.08
C PRO A 4 -10.05 14.09 23.27
N ILE A 5 -10.04 15.04 22.32
CA ILE A 5 -8.83 15.34 21.53
C ILE A 5 -7.66 15.78 22.43
N ILE A 6 -7.96 16.42 23.55
CA ILE A 6 -6.96 16.81 24.55
C ILE A 6 -6.23 15.63 25.16
N CYS A 7 -6.84 14.41 25.14
CA CYS A 7 -6.23 13.17 25.60
C CYS A 7 -5.48 12.42 24.48
N ALA A 8 -5.32 13.01 23.31
CA ALA A 8 -4.56 12.38 22.24
C ALA A 8 -3.13 12.07 22.70
N ASP A 9 -2.69 10.84 22.42
CA ASP A 9 -1.35 10.38 22.79
C ASP A 9 -0.28 11.36 22.27
N PRO A 10 0.71 11.72 23.09
CA PRO A 10 1.79 12.62 22.67
C PRO A 10 2.51 12.18 21.38
N ARG A 11 2.61 10.86 21.14
CA ARG A 11 3.21 10.31 19.91
C ARG A 11 2.39 10.68 18.67
N LEU A 12 1.05 10.62 18.76
CA LEU A 12 0.16 11.02 17.68
C LEU A 12 0.29 12.52 17.40
N ARG A 13 0.40 13.34 18.45
CA ARG A 13 0.62 14.79 18.31
C ARG A 13 1.96 15.08 17.65
N GLN A 14 3.03 14.47 18.12
CA GLN A 14 4.37 14.60 17.54
C GLN A 14 4.40 14.14 16.07
N PHE A 15 3.70 13.08 15.74
CA PHE A 15 3.54 12.64 14.35
C PHE A 15 2.81 13.72 13.53
N ALA A 16 1.67 14.20 14.00
CA ALA A 16 0.86 15.21 13.30
C ALA A 16 1.60 16.54 13.12
N ASP A 17 2.44 16.96 14.07
CA ASP A 17 3.22 18.19 14.00
C ASP A 17 4.20 18.22 12.82
N ARG A 18 4.64 17.07 12.33
CA ARG A 18 5.50 16.98 11.12
C ARG A 18 4.81 17.51 9.86
N PHE A 19 3.47 17.48 9.85
CA PHE A 19 2.64 17.91 8.72
C PHE A 19 2.15 19.36 8.86
N ARG A 20 2.65 20.10 9.83
CA ARG A 20 2.14 21.44 10.16
C ARG A 20 2.28 22.41 8.98
N SER A 21 3.33 22.27 8.17
CA SER A 21 3.53 23.08 6.97
C SER A 21 2.51 22.81 5.84
N CYS A 22 1.82 21.67 5.88
CA CYS A 22 0.80 21.32 4.89
C CYS A 22 -0.57 21.97 5.17
N PHE A 23 -0.75 22.60 6.35
CA PHE A 23 -2.04 23.02 6.86
C PHE A 23 -2.00 24.41 7.47
N SER A 24 -3.10 25.17 7.33
CA SER A 24 -3.38 26.27 8.25
C SER A 24 -3.67 25.72 9.65
N GLN A 25 -3.58 26.60 10.67
CA GLN A 25 -3.82 26.18 12.06
C GLN A 25 -5.18 25.49 12.28
N PRO A 26 -6.32 25.98 11.75
CA PRO A 26 -7.58 25.25 11.84
C PRO A 26 -7.57 23.89 11.12
N GLN A 27 -6.89 23.79 9.97
CA GLN A 27 -6.79 22.53 9.20
C GLN A 27 -5.95 21.50 9.95
N ALA A 28 -4.86 21.91 10.60
CA ALA A 28 -4.04 21.02 11.42
C ALA A 28 -4.84 20.37 12.56
N GLN A 29 -5.79 21.11 13.15
CA GLN A 29 -6.70 20.55 14.16
C GLN A 29 -7.65 19.52 13.59
N TYR A 30 -8.19 19.73 12.36
CA TYR A 30 -8.97 18.70 11.68
C TYR A 30 -8.13 17.47 11.34
N PHE A 31 -6.88 17.66 10.93
CA PHE A 31 -5.96 16.56 10.65
C PHE A 31 -5.77 15.68 11.90
N VAL A 32 -5.43 16.27 13.06
CA VAL A 32 -5.32 15.52 14.32
C VAL A 32 -6.63 14.83 14.69
N THR A 33 -7.77 15.51 14.52
CA THR A 33 -9.10 14.95 14.79
C THR A 33 -9.34 13.71 13.95
N VAL A 34 -9.06 13.76 12.64
CA VAL A 34 -9.29 12.64 11.73
C VAL A 34 -8.36 11.48 12.05
N LEU A 35 -7.06 11.74 12.28
CA LEU A 35 -6.11 10.69 12.66
C LEU A 35 -6.56 9.97 13.94
N LEU A 36 -6.87 10.74 15.00
CA LEU A 36 -7.34 10.17 16.26
C LEU A 36 -8.62 9.36 16.06
N ALA A 37 -9.59 9.93 15.32
CA ALA A 37 -10.86 9.27 15.07
C ALA A 37 -10.72 7.97 14.26
N LEU A 38 -9.88 7.92 13.23
CA LEU A 38 -9.60 6.70 12.45
C LEU A 38 -8.96 5.59 13.31
N LEU A 39 -8.12 5.97 14.28
CA LEU A 39 -7.54 5.00 15.21
C LEU A 39 -8.57 4.42 16.17
N LEU A 40 -9.51 5.25 16.66
CA LEU A 40 -10.44 4.91 17.73
C LEU A 40 -11.79 4.39 17.21
N CYS A 41 -12.19 4.74 15.99
CA CYS A 41 -13.48 4.40 15.43
C CYS A 41 -13.67 2.88 15.36
N LEU A 42 -14.72 2.38 16.05
CA LEU A 42 -15.14 0.98 16.01
C LEU A 42 -16.32 0.77 15.04
N GLU A 43 -16.94 1.86 14.61
CA GLU A 43 -18.02 1.88 13.63
C GLU A 43 -17.48 2.15 12.22
N ALA A 44 -18.39 2.36 11.27
CA ALA A 44 -18.00 2.80 9.94
C ALA A 44 -17.29 4.17 10.01
N ALA A 45 -16.10 4.28 9.41
CA ALA A 45 -15.29 5.50 9.36
C ALA A 45 -15.88 6.54 8.40
N THR A 46 -17.15 6.89 8.56
CA THR A 46 -17.81 8.02 7.90
C THR A 46 -17.54 9.30 8.66
N CYS A 47 -17.82 10.47 8.07
CA CYS A 47 -17.65 11.74 8.78
C CYS A 47 -18.42 11.76 10.12
N SER A 48 -19.64 11.22 10.16
CA SER A 48 -20.43 11.11 11.39
C SER A 48 -19.84 10.08 12.37
N GLY A 49 -19.35 8.93 11.89
CA GLY A 49 -18.69 7.94 12.73
C GLY A 49 -17.42 8.49 13.34
N LEU A 50 -16.61 9.20 12.56
CA LEU A 50 -15.40 9.86 13.07
C LEU A 50 -15.70 10.92 14.13
N GLN A 51 -16.77 11.71 13.94
CA GLN A 51 -17.17 12.71 14.92
C GLN A 51 -17.60 12.07 16.24
N ARG A 52 -18.35 10.96 16.20
CA ARG A 52 -18.73 10.22 17.40
C ARG A 52 -17.58 9.50 18.10
N ALA A 53 -16.49 9.23 17.39
CA ALA A 53 -15.33 8.55 17.96
C ALA A 53 -14.47 9.46 18.86
N VAL A 54 -14.63 10.79 18.76
CA VAL A 54 -13.81 11.76 19.50
C VAL A 54 -14.66 12.88 20.10
N CYS A 55 -14.37 13.24 21.32
CA CYS A 55 -14.93 14.45 21.96
C CYS A 55 -14.15 15.69 21.53
N PHE A 56 -14.80 16.85 21.62
CA PHE A 56 -14.24 18.13 21.21
C PHE A 56 -13.80 18.15 19.73
N GLY A 57 -14.36 17.21 18.96
CA GLY A 57 -14.24 17.26 17.52
C GLY A 57 -14.81 18.57 16.97
N ARG A 58 -14.25 18.98 15.84
CA ARG A 58 -14.83 20.09 15.09
C ARG A 58 -16.17 19.67 14.50
N SER A 59 -16.98 20.66 14.12
CA SER A 59 -18.32 20.38 13.55
C SER A 59 -18.26 19.46 12.32
N LEU A 60 -19.27 18.61 12.14
CA LEU A 60 -19.41 17.73 10.99
C LEU A 60 -19.34 18.48 9.66
N ALA A 61 -19.97 19.66 9.58
CA ALA A 61 -19.90 20.55 8.43
C ALA A 61 -18.47 21.05 8.16
N GLY A 62 -17.71 21.33 9.21
CA GLY A 62 -16.30 21.72 9.10
C GLY A 62 -15.40 20.56 8.64
N LEU A 63 -15.65 19.35 9.14
CA LEU A 63 -14.95 18.15 8.69
C LEU A 63 -15.22 17.86 7.20
N SER A 64 -16.48 17.94 6.76
CA SER A 64 -16.84 17.81 5.37
C SER A 64 -16.17 18.86 4.49
N ARG A 65 -16.10 20.12 4.93
CA ARG A 65 -15.38 21.20 4.21
C ARG A 65 -13.86 20.97 4.19
N PHE A 66 -13.28 20.49 5.27
CA PHE A 66 -11.85 20.13 5.34
C PHE A 66 -11.48 19.07 4.28
N LEU A 67 -12.32 18.06 4.10
CA LEU A 67 -12.11 17.01 3.11
C LEU A 67 -12.36 17.51 1.67
N ALA A 68 -13.48 18.23 1.45
CA ALA A 68 -13.97 18.50 0.10
C ALA A 68 -13.47 19.83 -0.50
N ARG A 69 -13.14 20.85 0.32
CA ARG A 69 -12.93 22.22 -0.17
C ARG A 69 -11.73 22.96 0.41
N ALA A 70 -11.17 22.50 1.54
CA ALA A 70 -10.05 23.21 2.16
C ALA A 70 -8.81 23.18 1.25
N PRO A 71 -8.01 24.28 1.18
CA PRO A 71 -6.87 24.38 0.27
C PRO A 71 -5.63 23.68 0.83
N TRP A 72 -5.66 22.35 0.93
CA TRP A 72 -4.50 21.52 1.24
C TRP A 72 -4.36 20.40 0.20
N ALA A 73 -3.13 20.03 -0.11
CA ALA A 73 -2.85 19.05 -1.14
C ALA A 73 -2.47 17.68 -0.55
N ALA A 74 -3.11 16.62 -1.05
CA ALA A 74 -2.79 15.24 -0.66
C ALA A 74 -1.32 14.88 -0.95
N ALA A 75 -0.77 15.44 -2.03
CA ALA A 75 0.62 15.21 -2.43
C ALA A 75 1.63 15.74 -1.40
N ASP A 76 1.33 16.87 -0.76
CA ASP A 76 2.21 17.46 0.25
C ASP A 76 2.34 16.54 1.48
N LEU A 77 1.22 15.96 1.93
CA LEU A 77 1.24 14.97 3.01
C LEU A 77 2.09 13.76 2.65
N ALA A 78 1.88 13.21 1.45
CA ALA A 78 2.65 12.07 0.97
C ALA A 78 4.14 12.39 0.88
N SER A 79 4.50 13.59 0.47
CA SER A 79 5.89 14.07 0.42
C SER A 79 6.53 14.12 1.80
N VAL A 80 5.81 14.59 2.83
CA VAL A 80 6.30 14.66 4.21
C VAL A 80 6.59 13.25 4.74
N TRP A 81 5.63 12.31 4.72
CA TRP A 81 5.86 10.99 5.30
C TRP A 81 6.90 10.16 4.53
N THR A 82 6.98 10.31 3.19
CA THR A 82 8.02 9.61 2.41
C THR A 82 9.41 10.18 2.67
N ALA A 83 9.55 11.49 2.88
CA ALA A 83 10.81 12.11 3.30
C ALA A 83 11.21 11.65 4.70
N ASP A 84 10.27 11.60 5.65
CA ASP A 84 10.48 11.11 7.00
C ASP A 84 10.91 9.65 7.01
N PHE A 85 10.25 8.79 6.24
CA PHE A 85 10.61 7.38 6.10
C PHE A 85 12.07 7.22 5.64
N ARG A 86 12.48 7.97 4.61
CA ARG A 86 13.88 7.94 4.14
C ARG A 86 14.86 8.38 5.21
N ARG A 87 14.53 9.44 5.96
CA ARG A 87 15.37 9.95 7.05
C ARG A 87 15.50 8.95 8.19
N GLN A 88 14.37 8.36 8.63
CA GLN A 88 14.33 7.36 9.71
C GLN A 88 15.12 6.10 9.37
N LEU A 89 15.11 5.65 8.11
CA LEU A 89 15.79 4.42 7.70
C LEU A 89 17.27 4.62 7.31
N ALA A 90 17.73 5.84 7.13
CA ALA A 90 19.12 6.09 6.73
C ALA A 90 20.18 5.41 7.63
N PRO A 91 20.07 5.43 8.97
CA PRO A 91 21.02 4.71 9.84
C PRO A 91 20.94 3.17 9.66
N ALA A 92 19.73 2.61 9.57
CA ALA A 92 19.57 1.16 9.39
C ALA A 92 20.10 0.68 8.02
N ILE A 93 19.90 1.49 6.96
CA ILE A 93 20.48 1.22 5.63
C ILE A 93 22.02 1.24 5.71
N ALA A 94 22.61 2.21 6.41
CA ALA A 94 24.05 2.30 6.58
C ALA A 94 24.62 1.08 7.32
N ALA A 95 23.97 0.68 8.42
CA ALA A 95 24.34 -0.50 9.21
C ALA A 95 24.24 -1.78 8.38
N GLU A 96 23.15 -2.00 7.65
CA GLU A 96 22.95 -3.17 6.81
C GLU A 96 23.99 -3.24 5.68
N ARG A 97 24.32 -2.10 5.06
CA ARG A 97 25.39 -2.03 4.06
C ARG A 97 26.76 -2.37 4.65
N ALA A 98 27.04 -1.94 5.88
CA ALA A 98 28.28 -2.29 6.58
C ALA A 98 28.32 -3.80 6.88
N ARG A 99 27.23 -4.38 7.38
CA ARG A 99 27.07 -5.81 7.63
C ARG A 99 27.32 -6.64 6.36
N CYS A 100 26.68 -6.26 5.26
CA CYS A 100 26.83 -6.94 3.96
C CYS A 100 28.25 -6.82 3.39
N ARG A 101 28.99 -5.72 3.67
CA ARG A 101 30.39 -5.58 3.28
C ARG A 101 31.28 -6.49 4.10
N ALA A 102 31.10 -6.54 5.41
CA ALA A 102 31.89 -7.36 6.32
C ALA A 102 31.72 -8.87 6.04
N ALA A 103 30.53 -9.30 5.59
CA ALA A 103 30.26 -10.69 5.24
C ALA A 103 30.87 -11.13 3.89
N ARG A 104 31.49 -10.24 3.12
CA ARG A 104 32.11 -10.58 1.82
C ARG A 104 33.55 -11.02 1.98
N PRO A 105 33.97 -12.07 1.27
CA PRO A 105 35.37 -12.45 1.26
C PRO A 105 36.23 -11.33 0.64
N ALA A 106 37.41 -11.11 1.20
CA ALA A 106 38.35 -10.15 0.67
C ALA A 106 38.73 -10.51 -0.77
N ARG A 107 38.49 -9.63 -1.72
CA ARG A 107 38.88 -9.76 -3.13
C ARG A 107 39.81 -8.59 -3.48
N ARG A 108 40.86 -8.86 -4.29
CA ARG A 108 41.70 -7.79 -4.86
C ARG A 108 40.85 -6.91 -5.78
N GLY A 109 41.00 -5.60 -5.67
CA GLY A 109 40.29 -4.60 -6.51
C GLY A 109 39.32 -3.72 -5.72
N ARG A 110 38.69 -2.76 -6.43
CA ARG A 110 37.68 -1.87 -5.83
C ARG A 110 36.46 -2.70 -5.40
N PRO A 111 36.04 -2.66 -4.13
CA PRO A 111 34.89 -3.43 -3.69
C PRO A 111 33.62 -2.96 -4.43
N PRO A 112 32.75 -3.90 -4.88
CA PRO A 112 31.53 -3.53 -5.54
C PRO A 112 30.61 -2.74 -4.59
N VAL A 113 29.86 -1.79 -5.17
CA VAL A 113 28.89 -1.00 -4.40
C VAL A 113 27.88 -1.93 -3.76
N THR A 114 27.79 -1.88 -2.42
CA THR A 114 26.80 -2.65 -1.67
C THR A 114 25.54 -1.81 -1.52
N LEU A 115 24.44 -2.31 -2.08
CA LEU A 115 23.13 -1.69 -1.97
C LEU A 115 22.17 -2.63 -1.23
N VAL A 116 21.30 -2.06 -0.43
CA VAL A 116 20.20 -2.79 0.21
C VAL A 116 19.02 -2.83 -0.76
N THR A 117 18.45 -4.01 -0.99
CA THR A 117 17.28 -4.12 -1.87
C THR A 117 16.03 -3.67 -1.13
N GLY A 118 15.31 -2.71 -1.72
CA GLY A 118 13.97 -2.32 -1.30
C GLY A 118 12.97 -2.62 -2.41
N TYR A 119 11.75 -2.98 -2.03
CA TYR A 119 10.71 -3.40 -2.96
C TYR A 119 9.64 -2.33 -3.10
N LEU A 120 9.37 -1.90 -4.33
CA LEU A 120 8.23 -1.04 -4.65
C LEU A 120 7.12 -1.94 -5.19
N ALA A 121 6.26 -2.44 -4.29
CA ALA A 121 5.11 -3.24 -4.63
C ALA A 121 3.96 -2.35 -5.10
N GLY A 122 3.26 -2.73 -6.18
CA GLY A 122 2.15 -1.98 -6.72
C GLY A 122 0.96 -2.86 -7.09
N ASP A 123 -0.24 -2.33 -6.84
CA ASP A 123 -1.51 -2.96 -7.20
C ASP A 123 -2.63 -1.94 -7.28
N ASP A 124 -3.82 -2.38 -7.70
CA ASP A 124 -5.03 -1.60 -7.63
C ASP A 124 -6.11 -2.28 -6.78
N SER A 125 -7.03 -1.49 -6.25
CA SER A 125 -8.12 -2.03 -5.44
C SER A 125 -9.41 -1.26 -5.63
N VAL A 126 -10.51 -1.99 -5.70
CA VAL A 126 -11.85 -1.42 -5.82
C VAL A 126 -12.41 -1.06 -4.43
N CYS A 127 -12.76 0.22 -4.28
CA CYS A 127 -13.54 0.74 -3.17
C CYS A 127 -15.02 0.73 -3.58
N ALA A 128 -15.72 -0.36 -3.32
CA ALA A 128 -17.10 -0.56 -3.73
C ALA A 128 -18.07 0.45 -3.08
N LYS A 129 -19.01 0.98 -3.86
CA LYS A 129 -20.03 1.93 -3.43
C LYS A 129 -21.45 1.44 -3.86
N PRO A 130 -21.97 0.38 -3.25
CA PRO A 130 -23.20 -0.26 -3.70
C PRO A 130 -24.42 0.67 -3.64
N ARG A 131 -24.39 1.69 -2.78
CA ARG A 131 -25.49 2.67 -2.63
C ARG A 131 -25.30 3.95 -3.44
N ALA A 132 -24.21 4.10 -4.19
CA ALA A 132 -23.93 5.35 -4.91
C ALA A 132 -24.95 5.71 -6.02
N ARG A 133 -25.77 4.75 -6.45
CA ARG A 133 -26.88 4.95 -7.39
C ARG A 133 -28.23 5.22 -6.72
N GLN A 134 -28.33 5.03 -5.40
CA GLN A 134 -29.58 5.38 -4.70
C GLN A 134 -29.64 6.89 -4.55
N PRO A 135 -30.77 7.53 -4.86
CA PRO A 135 -30.91 8.93 -4.56
C PRO A 135 -30.71 9.12 -3.06
N VAL A 136 -29.75 9.96 -2.70
CA VAL A 136 -29.58 10.36 -1.30
C VAL A 136 -30.86 11.09 -0.94
N TRP A 137 -31.65 10.52 -0.05
CA TRP A 137 -32.86 11.15 0.48
C TRP A 137 -32.41 12.41 1.24
N HIS A 138 -32.61 13.56 0.63
CA HIS A 138 -32.51 14.83 1.31
C HIS A 138 -33.88 15.23 1.80
N ALA A 139 -33.99 15.69 3.03
CA ALA A 139 -35.21 16.27 3.59
C ALA A 139 -35.73 17.47 2.77
N ASN A 140 -34.94 17.98 1.85
CA ASN A 140 -35.34 19.05 0.91
C ASN A 140 -35.47 18.46 -0.50
N PRO A 141 -36.70 18.34 -1.02
CA PRO A 141 -37.01 17.79 -2.35
C PRO A 141 -36.46 18.64 -3.51
N GLN A 142 -36.02 19.87 -3.27
CA GLN A 142 -35.38 20.73 -4.29
C GLN A 142 -33.87 20.46 -4.48
N ARG A 143 -33.25 19.63 -3.65
CA ARG A 143 -31.85 19.25 -3.84
C ARG A 143 -31.72 18.07 -4.81
N VAL A 144 -31.28 18.36 -6.02
CA VAL A 144 -30.86 17.33 -6.97
C VAL A 144 -29.74 16.52 -6.36
N PRO A 145 -29.82 15.16 -6.25
CA PRO A 145 -28.76 14.32 -5.78
C PRO A 145 -27.50 14.50 -6.64
N ARG A 146 -26.38 14.86 -6.04
CA ARG A 146 -25.13 14.95 -6.76
C ARG A 146 -24.47 13.58 -6.74
N PRO A 147 -24.18 12.98 -7.91
CA PRO A 147 -23.46 11.72 -7.96
C PRO A 147 -22.02 11.91 -7.39
N MET A 148 -21.43 10.83 -6.88
CA MET A 148 -20.00 10.84 -6.54
C MET A 148 -19.18 10.99 -7.82
N ALA A 149 -18.21 11.91 -7.83
CA ALA A 149 -17.32 12.10 -8.97
C ALA A 149 -16.50 10.83 -9.25
N ALA A 150 -16.22 10.55 -10.51
CA ALA A 150 -15.39 9.43 -10.96
C ALA A 150 -15.92 8.03 -10.58
N ILE A 151 -17.19 7.90 -10.19
CA ILE A 151 -17.74 6.58 -9.90
C ILE A 151 -17.88 5.80 -11.21
N GLY A 152 -17.42 4.55 -11.21
CA GLY A 152 -17.44 3.66 -12.36
C GLY A 152 -17.83 2.23 -12.00
N GLN A 153 -17.97 1.39 -13.04
CA GLN A 153 -18.16 -0.04 -12.87
C GLN A 153 -16.79 -0.74 -12.93
N HIS A 154 -16.40 -1.39 -11.85
CA HIS A 154 -15.10 -2.05 -11.72
C HIS A 154 -15.28 -3.51 -11.33
N TYR A 155 -14.48 -4.40 -11.92
CA TYR A 155 -14.44 -5.78 -11.49
C TYR A 155 -13.72 -5.88 -10.15
N SER A 156 -14.41 -6.38 -9.14
CA SER A 156 -13.84 -6.65 -7.81
C SER A 156 -13.52 -8.14 -7.70
N SER A 157 -12.24 -8.47 -7.55
CA SER A 157 -11.79 -9.85 -7.32
C SER A 157 -12.38 -10.42 -6.01
N THR A 158 -12.48 -9.59 -4.98
CA THR A 158 -13.06 -9.96 -3.68
C THR A 158 -14.55 -10.30 -3.79
N ALA A 159 -15.31 -9.54 -4.60
CA ALA A 159 -16.74 -9.78 -4.80
C ALA A 159 -17.02 -10.77 -5.94
N GLY A 160 -16.02 -11.16 -6.74
CA GLY A 160 -16.17 -12.02 -7.92
C GLY A 160 -17.06 -11.46 -9.04
N LYS A 161 -17.35 -10.15 -9.00
CA LYS A 161 -18.28 -9.48 -9.93
C LYS A 161 -17.95 -8.01 -10.14
N THR A 162 -18.57 -7.42 -11.16
CA THR A 162 -18.50 -5.98 -11.40
C THR A 162 -19.38 -5.25 -10.40
N VAL A 163 -18.81 -4.23 -9.74
CA VAL A 163 -19.49 -3.39 -8.74
C VAL A 163 -19.28 -1.91 -9.05
N PRO A 164 -20.25 -1.05 -8.69
CA PRO A 164 -20.04 0.39 -8.73
C PRO A 164 -19.07 0.81 -7.64
N GLY A 165 -18.12 1.69 -7.96
CA GLY A 165 -17.13 2.13 -6.99
C GLY A 165 -16.07 3.02 -7.59
N HIS A 166 -15.00 3.21 -6.83
CA HIS A 166 -13.78 3.86 -7.25
C HIS A 166 -12.64 2.84 -7.23
N ASP A 167 -11.69 3.04 -8.12
CA ASP A 167 -10.51 2.19 -8.21
C ASP A 167 -9.27 3.01 -7.84
N ILE A 168 -8.57 2.55 -6.80
CA ILE A 168 -7.34 3.17 -6.30
C ILE A 168 -6.14 2.41 -6.85
N VAL A 169 -5.22 3.12 -7.50
CA VAL A 169 -3.91 2.59 -7.87
C VAL A 169 -2.90 3.05 -6.82
N LEU A 170 -2.18 2.10 -6.24
CA LEU A 170 -1.34 2.36 -5.08
C LEU A 170 -0.01 1.62 -5.20
N THR A 171 1.06 2.23 -4.68
CA THR A 171 2.35 1.57 -4.48
C THR A 171 2.78 1.65 -3.02
N HIS A 172 3.49 0.62 -2.57
CA HIS A 172 3.99 0.45 -1.22
C HIS A 172 5.49 0.12 -1.26
N TYR A 173 6.31 0.94 -0.67
CA TYR A 173 7.74 0.67 -0.58
C TYR A 173 8.08 -0.08 0.70
N LEU A 174 8.72 -1.23 0.55
CA LEU A 174 9.11 -2.14 1.62
C LEU A 174 10.63 -2.17 1.72
N LEU A 175 11.16 -1.91 2.91
CA LEU A 175 12.60 -1.87 3.16
C LEU A 175 12.91 -2.23 4.62
N LEU A 176 13.75 -3.23 4.84
CA LEU A 176 14.21 -3.64 6.18
C LEU A 176 13.04 -3.88 7.16
N GLY A 177 12.01 -4.59 6.71
CA GLY A 177 10.82 -4.91 7.51
C GLY A 177 9.87 -3.73 7.78
N ARG A 178 10.14 -2.56 7.19
CA ARG A 178 9.30 -1.36 7.27
C ARG A 178 8.58 -1.11 5.95
N GLY A 179 7.37 -0.56 6.03
CA GLY A 179 6.55 -0.21 4.89
C GLY A 179 6.24 1.29 4.80
N CYS A 180 6.16 1.83 3.58
CA CYS A 180 5.80 3.22 3.31
C CYS A 180 4.88 3.29 2.09
N PRO A 181 3.58 3.55 2.27
CA PRO A 181 2.68 3.78 1.15
C PRO A 181 3.08 5.05 0.40
N GLN A 182 2.90 5.03 -0.92
CA GLN A 182 3.08 6.22 -1.73
C GLN A 182 1.73 6.96 -1.90
N GLN A 183 1.76 8.11 -2.55
CA GLN A 183 0.54 8.88 -2.81
C GLN A 183 -0.45 8.04 -3.62
N PRO A 184 -1.74 7.92 -3.19
CA PRO A 184 -2.73 7.17 -3.94
C PRO A 184 -3.15 7.90 -5.21
N ALA A 185 -3.50 7.15 -6.26
CA ALA A 185 -4.06 7.69 -7.50
C ALA A 185 -5.46 7.14 -7.76
N LEU A 186 -6.39 8.04 -8.11
CA LEU A 186 -7.75 7.70 -8.50
C LEU A 186 -7.80 7.35 -9.98
N TYR A 187 -8.16 6.11 -10.30
CA TYR A 187 -8.44 5.73 -11.68
C TYR A 187 -9.82 6.24 -12.11
N ARG A 188 -9.87 6.88 -13.28
CA ARG A 188 -11.11 7.34 -13.92
C ARG A 188 -11.35 6.55 -15.20
N GLN A 189 -12.58 6.14 -15.42
CA GLN A 189 -12.95 5.50 -16.67
C GLN A 189 -12.89 6.50 -17.84
N LYS A 190 -12.60 6.00 -19.05
CA LYS A 190 -12.48 6.83 -20.26
C LYS A 190 -13.73 7.67 -20.53
N ALA A 191 -14.91 7.12 -20.29
CA ALA A 191 -16.17 7.82 -20.45
C ALA A 191 -16.33 8.97 -19.44
N ASP A 192 -15.90 8.77 -18.17
CA ASP A 192 -15.92 9.83 -17.15
C ASP A 192 -14.94 10.96 -17.51
N CYS A 193 -13.75 10.62 -18.01
CA CYS A 193 -12.78 11.61 -18.47
C CYS A 193 -13.33 12.44 -19.63
N ALA A 194 -13.94 11.78 -20.63
CA ALA A 194 -14.54 12.47 -21.77
C ALA A 194 -15.70 13.40 -21.36
N ALA A 195 -16.54 12.98 -20.41
CA ALA A 195 -17.66 13.79 -19.91
C ALA A 195 -17.23 15.03 -19.13
N HIS A 196 -15.98 15.09 -18.65
CA HIS A 196 -15.46 16.19 -17.84
C HIS A 196 -14.26 16.91 -18.50
N ASP A 197 -14.00 16.65 -19.77
CA ASP A 197 -12.84 17.19 -20.52
C ASP A 197 -11.50 16.99 -19.80
N LEU A 198 -11.30 15.77 -19.28
CA LEU A 198 -10.09 15.38 -18.58
C LEU A 198 -9.23 14.42 -19.43
N PRO A 199 -7.91 14.48 -19.36
CA PRO A 199 -7.05 13.52 -20.02
C PRO A 199 -7.23 12.14 -19.44
N PHE A 200 -7.45 11.13 -20.28
CA PHE A 200 -7.55 9.75 -19.83
C PHE A 200 -6.17 9.17 -19.54
N GLN A 201 -6.05 8.53 -18.38
CA GLN A 201 -4.89 7.71 -18.00
C GLN A 201 -5.37 6.30 -17.66
N SER A 202 -4.74 5.30 -18.29
CA SER A 202 -4.97 3.91 -17.92
C SER A 202 -4.36 3.60 -16.54
N LYS A 203 -4.77 2.48 -15.90
CA LYS A 203 -4.12 2.01 -14.66
C LYS A 203 -2.60 1.80 -14.86
N ILE A 204 -2.18 1.39 -16.06
CA ILE A 204 -0.76 1.24 -16.40
C ILE A 204 -0.06 2.60 -16.42
N ASP A 205 -0.70 3.66 -16.94
CA ASP A 205 -0.14 5.01 -16.93
C ASP A 205 -0.04 5.58 -15.52
N LEU A 206 -1.07 5.36 -14.69
CA LEU A 206 -1.04 5.75 -13.27
C LEU A 206 0.06 5.02 -12.50
N MET A 207 0.21 3.71 -12.72
CA MET A 207 1.30 2.93 -12.12
C MET A 207 2.68 3.42 -12.61
N ALA A 208 2.81 3.71 -13.90
CA ALA A 208 4.03 4.28 -14.45
C ALA A 208 4.38 5.63 -13.82
N GLU A 209 3.38 6.46 -13.56
CA GLU A 209 3.57 7.75 -12.91
C GLU A 209 4.02 7.59 -11.46
N GLN A 210 3.44 6.66 -10.70
CA GLN A 210 3.88 6.36 -9.34
C GLN A 210 5.33 5.85 -9.30
N ILE A 211 5.70 4.94 -10.21
CA ILE A 211 7.08 4.44 -10.32
C ILE A 211 8.05 5.57 -10.69
N ARG A 212 7.66 6.50 -11.58
CA ARG A 212 8.47 7.64 -11.99
C ARG A 212 8.71 8.65 -10.87
N ARG A 213 7.67 8.92 -10.07
CA ARG A 213 7.73 9.86 -8.93
C ARG A 213 8.44 9.29 -7.71
N PHE A 214 8.57 7.98 -7.64
CA PHE A 214 9.21 7.35 -6.50
C PHE A 214 10.68 7.76 -6.38
N VAL A 215 11.07 8.21 -5.18
CA VAL A 215 12.46 8.57 -4.85
C VAL A 215 13.00 7.56 -3.83
N PRO A 216 13.90 6.67 -4.24
CA PRO A 216 14.44 5.66 -3.33
C PRO A 216 15.34 6.28 -2.26
N PRO A 217 15.41 5.67 -1.05
CA PRO A 217 16.40 6.05 -0.06
C PRO A 217 17.83 5.86 -0.58
N ALA A 218 18.74 6.74 -0.18
CA ALA A 218 20.14 6.64 -0.56
C ALA A 218 20.76 5.31 -0.08
N GLY A 219 21.55 4.66 -0.92
CA GLY A 219 22.20 3.38 -0.59
C GLY A 219 21.33 2.16 -0.81
N THR A 220 20.16 2.32 -1.44
CA THR A 220 19.27 1.21 -1.79
C THR A 220 19.23 0.96 -3.29
N ARG A 221 18.83 -0.27 -3.67
CA ARG A 221 18.46 -0.66 -5.02
C ARG A 221 16.97 -0.98 -5.01
N THR A 222 16.20 -0.33 -5.88
CA THR A 222 14.76 -0.53 -5.99
C THR A 222 14.44 -1.72 -6.88
N HIS A 223 13.58 -2.59 -6.40
CA HIS A 223 12.98 -3.68 -7.15
C HIS A 223 11.47 -3.46 -7.20
N VAL A 224 10.94 -3.18 -8.39
CA VAL A 224 9.50 -3.03 -8.63
C VAL A 224 8.86 -4.41 -8.70
N VAL A 225 7.78 -4.64 -7.96
CA VAL A 225 7.08 -5.94 -7.94
C VAL A 225 5.58 -5.74 -8.15
N LEU A 226 5.05 -6.33 -9.24
CA LEU A 226 3.68 -6.09 -9.70
C LEU A 226 2.99 -7.41 -10.06
N ASP A 227 1.68 -7.40 -10.10
CA ASP A 227 0.89 -8.55 -10.53
C ASP A 227 0.93 -8.75 -12.07
N SER A 228 0.19 -9.74 -12.54
CA SER A 228 0.14 -10.11 -13.97
C SER A 228 -0.59 -9.08 -14.86
N TRP A 229 -1.45 -8.23 -14.28
CA TRP A 229 -2.11 -7.15 -15.01
C TRP A 229 -1.12 -6.11 -15.50
N TYR A 230 -0.12 -5.81 -14.68
CA TYR A 230 0.94 -4.84 -14.97
C TYR A 230 2.14 -5.43 -15.71
N GLY A 231 2.10 -6.69 -16.10
CA GLY A 231 3.17 -7.37 -16.87
C GLY A 231 3.26 -6.87 -18.32
N CYS A 232 3.69 -5.63 -18.56
CA CYS A 232 3.74 -5.00 -19.87
C CYS A 232 5.08 -4.33 -20.19
N LYS A 233 5.36 -4.16 -21.49
CA LYS A 233 6.63 -3.57 -21.99
C LYS A 233 6.85 -2.15 -21.47
N GLN A 234 5.79 -1.36 -21.30
CA GLN A 234 5.86 0.04 -20.86
C GLN A 234 6.52 0.14 -19.47
N LEU A 235 6.03 -0.62 -18.50
CA LEU A 235 6.56 -0.60 -17.13
C LEU A 235 7.96 -1.21 -17.03
N TRP A 236 8.22 -2.26 -17.80
CA TRP A 236 9.56 -2.86 -17.90
C TRP A 236 10.59 -1.88 -18.48
N LYS A 237 10.22 -1.15 -19.55
CA LYS A 237 11.07 -0.10 -20.12
C LYS A 237 11.32 1.00 -19.11
N LEU A 238 10.28 1.47 -18.42
CA LEU A 238 10.39 2.52 -17.40
C LEU A 238 11.32 2.11 -16.27
N ALA A 239 11.11 0.93 -15.67
CA ALA A 239 11.97 0.43 -14.60
C ALA A 239 13.44 0.38 -15.03
N ARG A 240 13.72 -0.16 -16.23
CA ARG A 240 15.07 -0.20 -16.80
C ARG A 240 15.67 1.20 -16.99
N THR A 241 14.89 2.17 -17.50
CA THR A 241 15.36 3.55 -17.70
C THR A 241 15.71 4.22 -16.36
N LEU A 242 15.00 3.89 -15.28
CA LEU A 242 15.25 4.39 -13.92
C LEU A 242 16.36 3.60 -13.19
N GLY A 243 16.92 2.56 -13.80
CA GLY A 243 17.91 1.69 -13.14
C GLY A 243 17.29 0.78 -12.06
N TYR A 244 15.97 0.55 -12.11
CA TYR A 244 15.27 -0.34 -11.19
C TYR A 244 15.22 -1.76 -11.75
N LEU A 245 15.23 -2.75 -10.86
CA LEU A 245 14.82 -4.11 -11.20
C LEU A 245 13.29 -4.18 -11.22
N ILE A 246 12.76 -5.16 -11.95
CA ILE A 246 11.32 -5.39 -12.02
C ILE A 246 11.01 -6.90 -12.08
N THR A 247 10.03 -7.31 -11.29
CA THR A 247 9.43 -8.65 -11.36
C THR A 247 7.92 -8.48 -11.49
N THR A 248 7.33 -9.15 -12.49
CA THR A 248 5.88 -9.11 -12.72
C THR A 248 5.31 -10.51 -12.88
N GLY A 249 4.10 -10.70 -12.38
CA GLY A 249 3.30 -11.86 -12.77
C GLY A 249 3.08 -11.93 -14.28
N LEU A 250 2.82 -13.12 -14.80
CA LEU A 250 2.48 -13.35 -16.20
C LEU A 250 1.22 -14.21 -16.30
N LYS A 251 0.42 -13.97 -17.34
CA LYS A 251 -0.71 -14.84 -17.68
C LYS A 251 -0.21 -16.08 -18.42
N SER A 252 -0.84 -17.23 -18.21
CA SER A 252 -0.46 -18.52 -18.80
C SER A 252 -0.43 -18.55 -20.34
N ASN A 253 -1.18 -17.66 -20.99
CA ASN A 253 -1.25 -17.53 -22.45
C ASN A 253 -0.12 -16.68 -23.07
N ARG A 254 0.84 -16.20 -22.29
CA ARG A 254 2.04 -15.50 -22.80
C ARG A 254 2.94 -16.48 -23.53
N TRP A 255 3.78 -15.95 -24.42
CA TRP A 255 4.73 -16.70 -25.24
C TRP A 255 6.15 -16.48 -24.74
N LEU A 256 6.90 -17.57 -24.57
CA LEU A 256 8.33 -17.57 -24.33
C LEU A 256 9.07 -18.13 -25.56
N TRP A 257 10.34 -17.76 -25.68
CA TRP A 257 11.25 -18.33 -26.67
C TRP A 257 11.93 -19.57 -26.10
N VAL A 258 11.71 -20.74 -26.68
CA VAL A 258 12.40 -21.98 -26.33
C VAL A 258 13.49 -22.20 -27.35
N ALA A 259 14.75 -22.19 -26.90
CA ALA A 259 15.90 -22.46 -27.77
C ALA A 259 15.90 -23.94 -28.17
N ASP A 260 16.24 -24.20 -29.43
CA ASP A 260 16.48 -25.59 -29.91
C ASP A 260 17.86 -25.99 -29.45
N ALA A 261 17.94 -27.08 -28.69
CA ALA A 261 19.21 -27.62 -28.21
C ALA A 261 20.08 -28.20 -29.35
N THR A 262 19.48 -28.52 -30.49
CA THR A 262 20.14 -29.18 -31.63
C THR A 262 20.59 -28.24 -32.73
N ALA A 263 20.08 -27.00 -32.76
CA ALA A 263 20.36 -26.01 -33.78
C ALA A 263 21.04 -24.74 -33.20
N SER A 264 22.21 -24.39 -33.73
CA SER A 264 22.90 -23.17 -33.32
C SER A 264 22.04 -21.93 -33.67
N GLY A 265 21.43 -21.33 -32.66
CA GLY A 265 20.58 -20.12 -32.78
C GLY A 265 19.11 -20.39 -33.17
N GLY A 266 18.71 -21.66 -33.35
CA GLY A 266 17.32 -22.07 -33.59
C GLY A 266 16.45 -22.00 -32.34
N GLY A 267 15.14 -21.98 -32.52
CA GLY A 267 14.16 -22.06 -31.44
C GLY A 267 12.77 -21.68 -31.93
N GLN A 268 11.80 -21.82 -31.06
CA GLN A 268 10.40 -21.52 -31.35
C GLN A 268 9.71 -20.77 -30.24
N TRP A 269 8.66 -20.04 -30.60
CA TRP A 269 7.76 -19.46 -29.63
C TRP A 269 6.75 -20.50 -29.13
N GLN A 270 6.65 -20.67 -27.81
CA GLN A 270 5.73 -21.57 -27.15
C GLN A 270 4.91 -20.83 -26.09
N ARG A 271 3.68 -21.27 -25.83
CA ARG A 271 2.88 -20.71 -24.72
C ARG A 271 3.45 -21.16 -23.38
N LEU A 272 3.34 -20.30 -22.36
CA LEU A 272 3.80 -20.64 -21.01
C LEU A 272 3.11 -21.88 -20.45
N SER A 273 1.80 -22.06 -20.71
CA SER A 273 1.05 -23.24 -20.29
C SER A 273 1.53 -24.54 -20.96
N GLU A 274 1.87 -24.50 -22.23
CA GLU A 274 2.40 -25.62 -23.00
C GLU A 274 3.81 -26.00 -22.53
N TYR A 275 4.67 -24.98 -22.33
CA TYR A 275 6.00 -25.18 -21.80
C TYR A 275 5.95 -25.81 -20.39
N ALA A 276 5.09 -25.30 -19.50
CA ALA A 276 4.93 -25.84 -18.15
C ALA A 276 4.40 -27.29 -18.15
N ALA A 277 3.56 -27.66 -19.12
CA ALA A 277 3.05 -29.02 -19.27
C ALA A 277 4.13 -30.02 -19.72
N GLY A 278 5.14 -29.53 -20.44
CA GLY A 278 6.27 -30.36 -20.90
C GLY A 278 7.37 -30.57 -19.86
N LEU A 279 7.34 -29.83 -18.71
CA LEU A 279 8.36 -29.99 -17.69
C LEU A 279 8.08 -31.20 -16.80
N SER A 280 9.13 -31.99 -16.57
CA SER A 280 9.13 -33.08 -15.59
C SER A 280 9.26 -32.57 -14.16
N ALA A 281 8.91 -33.35 -13.15
CA ALA A 281 9.06 -33.00 -11.75
C ALA A 281 10.53 -32.72 -11.36
N THR A 282 11.48 -33.38 -12.00
CA THR A 282 12.92 -33.24 -11.74
C THR A 282 13.50 -31.89 -12.19
N GLU A 283 12.78 -31.14 -13.02
CA GLU A 283 13.21 -29.81 -13.47
C GLU A 283 12.81 -28.68 -12.51
N TYR A 284 12.04 -29.05 -11.48
CA TYR A 284 11.70 -28.12 -10.39
C TYR A 284 12.62 -28.34 -9.20
N GLN A 285 13.02 -27.26 -8.57
CA GLN A 285 13.77 -27.26 -7.33
C GLN A 285 12.89 -26.81 -6.16
N GLU A 286 13.14 -27.40 -5.01
CA GLU A 286 12.46 -27.03 -3.78
C GLU A 286 13.01 -25.71 -3.22
N VAL A 287 12.11 -24.78 -2.86
CA VAL A 287 12.45 -23.48 -2.29
C VAL A 287 11.47 -23.14 -1.19
N VAL A 288 11.95 -22.54 -0.11
CA VAL A 288 11.09 -22.01 0.95
C VAL A 288 10.52 -20.66 0.50
N TRP A 289 9.20 -20.57 0.40
CA TRP A 289 8.49 -19.31 0.22
C TRP A 289 8.52 -18.54 1.54
N PRO A 290 9.16 -17.35 1.60
CA PRO A 290 9.27 -16.64 2.86
C PRO A 290 7.89 -16.10 3.31
N SER A 291 7.54 -16.36 4.56
CA SER A 291 6.39 -15.75 5.21
C SER A 291 6.74 -15.33 6.63
N GLN A 292 5.94 -14.45 7.20
CA GLN A 292 6.11 -13.96 8.57
C GLN A 292 5.84 -15.04 9.64
N GLN A 293 5.20 -16.14 9.24
CA GLN A 293 4.82 -17.25 10.11
C GLN A 293 5.68 -18.52 9.92
N GLY A 294 6.84 -18.40 9.25
CA GLY A 294 7.80 -19.48 9.12
C GLY A 294 8.00 -20.05 7.71
N GLY A 295 7.25 -19.59 6.73
CA GLY A 295 7.39 -20.05 5.34
C GLY A 295 6.78 -21.43 5.06
N HIS A 296 6.61 -21.73 3.78
CA HIS A 296 6.17 -23.04 3.27
C HIS A 296 6.98 -23.40 2.03
N THR A 297 7.06 -24.68 1.74
CA THR A 297 7.76 -25.19 0.56
C THR A 297 6.97 -24.92 -0.71
N VAL A 298 7.67 -24.44 -1.74
CA VAL A 298 7.17 -24.34 -3.12
C VAL A 298 8.19 -24.96 -4.08
N TRP A 299 7.73 -25.32 -5.27
CA TRP A 299 8.56 -25.90 -6.31
C TRP A 299 8.74 -24.90 -7.43
N VAL A 300 9.98 -24.65 -7.82
CA VAL A 300 10.34 -23.55 -8.73
C VAL A 300 11.16 -24.07 -9.90
N HIS A 301 10.76 -23.72 -11.12
CA HIS A 301 11.58 -23.87 -12.31
C HIS A 301 11.96 -22.47 -12.82
N ILE A 302 13.24 -22.29 -13.14
CA ILE A 302 13.78 -21.00 -13.61
C ILE A 302 14.51 -21.22 -14.93
N VAL A 303 14.13 -20.42 -15.92
CA VAL A 303 14.82 -20.40 -17.21
C VAL A 303 15.08 -18.95 -17.67
N ARG A 304 16.29 -18.71 -18.14
CA ARG A 304 16.62 -17.42 -18.78
C ARG A 304 16.18 -17.45 -20.23
N THR A 305 15.18 -16.61 -20.56
CA THR A 305 14.59 -16.60 -21.89
C THR A 305 14.04 -15.23 -22.29
N ARG A 306 13.55 -15.12 -23.50
CA ARG A 306 12.77 -13.95 -23.98
C ARG A 306 11.29 -14.27 -23.85
N VAL A 307 10.54 -13.37 -23.21
CA VAL A 307 9.08 -13.40 -23.19
C VAL A 307 8.55 -12.37 -24.19
N ARG A 308 7.58 -12.81 -25.03
CA ARG A 308 7.03 -11.95 -26.10
C ARG A 308 6.46 -10.65 -25.52
N LYS A 309 6.83 -9.51 -26.11
CA LYS A 309 6.49 -8.15 -25.64
C LYS A 309 7.09 -7.79 -24.27
N LEU A 310 8.11 -8.51 -23.80
CA LEU A 310 9.00 -8.13 -22.71
C LEU A 310 10.45 -8.21 -23.23
N TYR A 311 11.41 -8.08 -22.30
CA TYR A 311 12.84 -8.24 -22.58
C TYR A 311 13.29 -9.67 -22.25
N THR A 312 14.59 -9.94 -22.43
CA THR A 312 15.23 -11.12 -21.82
C THR A 312 15.06 -11.02 -20.31
N CYS A 313 14.61 -12.10 -19.68
CA CYS A 313 14.29 -12.18 -18.26
C CYS A 313 14.59 -13.58 -17.72
N GLN A 314 14.61 -13.71 -16.42
CA GLN A 314 14.36 -14.98 -15.76
C GLN A 314 12.84 -15.21 -15.76
N LEU A 315 12.40 -16.24 -16.46
CA LEU A 315 11.06 -16.77 -16.34
C LEU A 315 11.05 -17.75 -15.17
N VAL A 316 10.08 -17.58 -14.28
CA VAL A 316 9.94 -18.35 -13.05
C VAL A 316 8.57 -19.00 -13.02
N LEU A 317 8.53 -20.31 -12.94
CA LEU A 317 7.33 -21.10 -12.76
C LEU A 317 7.29 -21.58 -11.31
N VAL A 318 6.20 -21.31 -10.62
CA VAL A 318 6.03 -21.68 -9.21
C VAL A 318 4.84 -22.61 -9.05
N ARG A 319 5.04 -23.75 -8.37
CA ARG A 319 4.01 -24.71 -8.00
C ARG A 319 3.96 -24.87 -6.48
N GLU A 320 2.75 -24.99 -5.92
CA GLU A 320 2.56 -25.35 -4.50
C GLU A 320 2.80 -26.85 -4.26
N ARG A 321 2.55 -27.68 -5.31
CA ARG A 321 2.70 -29.14 -5.25
C ARG A 321 3.19 -29.65 -6.58
N LEU A 322 4.15 -30.58 -6.59
CA LEU A 322 4.67 -31.19 -7.83
C LEU A 322 3.63 -32.05 -8.56
N ASP A 323 2.80 -32.77 -7.81
CA ASP A 323 1.73 -33.64 -8.30
C ASP A 323 0.45 -32.88 -8.67
N GLY A 324 0.44 -31.55 -8.50
CA GLY A 324 -0.71 -30.69 -8.79
C GLY A 324 -0.92 -30.46 -10.30
N PRO A 325 -2.13 -30.04 -10.70
CA PRO A 325 -2.44 -29.77 -12.10
C PRO A 325 -1.61 -28.60 -12.66
N VAL A 326 -1.33 -28.61 -13.97
CA VAL A 326 -0.60 -27.53 -14.66
C VAL A 326 -1.32 -26.19 -14.54
N SER A 327 -2.64 -26.19 -14.39
CA SER A 327 -3.43 -24.96 -14.14
C SER A 327 -3.07 -24.25 -12.83
N GLY A 328 -2.47 -24.93 -11.86
CA GLY A 328 -1.98 -24.36 -10.61
C GLY A 328 -0.60 -23.69 -10.70
N VAL A 329 0.05 -23.73 -11.87
CA VAL A 329 1.34 -23.07 -12.07
C VAL A 329 1.17 -21.57 -12.13
N ARG A 330 1.95 -20.84 -11.32
CA ARG A 330 2.05 -19.39 -11.37
C ARG A 330 3.31 -18.99 -12.14
N TYR A 331 3.17 -18.02 -13.03
CA TYR A 331 4.22 -17.57 -13.94
C TYR A 331 4.69 -16.16 -13.57
N TRP A 332 6.00 -15.97 -13.52
CA TRP A 332 6.62 -14.68 -13.23
C TRP A 332 7.78 -14.42 -14.18
N ALA A 333 8.01 -13.15 -14.46
CA ALA A 333 9.20 -12.69 -15.17
C ALA A 333 9.98 -11.72 -14.27
N SER A 334 11.29 -11.94 -14.12
CA SER A 334 12.19 -11.06 -13.38
C SER A 334 13.28 -10.50 -14.28
N SER A 335 13.57 -9.22 -14.16
CA SER A 335 14.70 -8.57 -14.82
C SER A 335 16.03 -8.79 -14.08
N ASP A 336 15.99 -9.30 -12.86
CA ASP A 336 17.21 -9.73 -12.15
C ASP A 336 17.67 -11.07 -12.71
N LEU A 337 18.70 -11.03 -13.56
CA LEU A 337 19.26 -12.22 -14.20
C LEU A 337 20.28 -12.94 -13.32
N THR A 338 20.57 -12.43 -12.14
CA THR A 338 21.63 -12.91 -11.23
C THR A 338 21.08 -13.52 -9.95
N ALA A 339 19.80 -13.32 -9.65
CA ALA A 339 19.18 -13.90 -8.49
C ALA A 339 19.05 -15.43 -8.65
N ASP A 340 19.38 -16.16 -7.58
CA ASP A 340 19.08 -17.59 -7.46
C ASP A 340 17.59 -17.83 -7.18
N ALA A 341 17.18 -19.08 -7.05
CA ALA A 341 15.80 -19.43 -6.85
C ALA A 341 15.21 -18.83 -5.56
N ALA A 342 15.94 -18.84 -4.47
CA ALA A 342 15.51 -18.26 -3.21
C ALA A 342 15.36 -16.73 -3.31
N GLY A 343 16.31 -16.07 -3.98
CA GLY A 343 16.28 -14.63 -4.24
C GLY A 343 15.07 -14.22 -5.09
N VAL A 344 14.80 -14.95 -6.17
CA VAL A 344 13.64 -14.66 -7.04
C VAL A 344 12.32 -14.90 -6.32
N VAL A 345 12.20 -15.99 -5.55
CA VAL A 345 11.02 -16.25 -4.72
C VAL A 345 10.83 -15.15 -3.69
N GLY A 346 11.93 -14.66 -3.07
CA GLY A 346 11.90 -13.50 -2.19
C GLY A 346 11.37 -12.23 -2.86
N HIS A 347 11.75 -11.98 -4.12
CA HIS A 347 11.22 -10.85 -4.90
C HIS A 347 9.71 -10.99 -5.13
N ILE A 348 9.25 -12.19 -5.49
CA ILE A 348 7.84 -12.47 -5.74
C ILE A 348 7.04 -12.32 -4.44
N ALA A 349 7.54 -12.88 -3.33
CA ALA A 349 6.90 -12.83 -2.03
C ALA A 349 6.74 -11.39 -1.49
N ALA A 350 7.69 -10.51 -1.79
CA ALA A 350 7.63 -9.11 -1.40
C ALA A 350 6.40 -8.37 -1.97
N ARG A 351 5.83 -8.82 -3.09
CA ARG A 351 4.59 -8.27 -3.65
C ARG A 351 3.41 -8.34 -2.67
N TRP A 352 3.37 -9.39 -1.83
CA TRP A 352 2.29 -9.54 -0.85
C TRP A 352 2.14 -8.34 0.10
N GLY A 353 3.20 -7.57 0.28
CA GLY A 353 3.18 -6.38 1.13
C GLY A 353 2.19 -5.29 0.68
N ILE A 354 1.83 -5.20 -0.62
CA ILE A 354 0.80 -4.27 -1.08
C ILE A 354 -0.62 -4.77 -0.75
N GLU A 355 -0.85 -6.08 -0.79
CA GLU A 355 -2.14 -6.68 -0.42
C GLU A 355 -2.41 -6.48 1.08
N VAL A 356 -1.38 -6.67 1.92
CA VAL A 356 -1.46 -6.39 3.36
C VAL A 356 -1.76 -4.92 3.62
N LEU A 357 -1.07 -3.99 2.95
CA LEU A 357 -1.37 -2.56 3.08
C LEU A 357 -2.83 -2.26 2.71
N ILE A 358 -3.33 -2.79 1.59
CA ILE A 358 -4.70 -2.55 1.14
C ILE A 358 -5.71 -3.11 2.15
N ALA A 359 -5.47 -4.30 2.70
CA ALA A 359 -6.31 -4.90 3.73
C ALA A 359 -6.33 -4.05 5.01
N ASP A 360 -5.17 -3.69 5.56
CA ASP A 360 -5.05 -2.84 6.74
C ASP A 360 -5.68 -1.45 6.53
N ALA A 361 -5.49 -0.86 5.35
CA ALA A 361 -6.08 0.44 5.02
C ALA A 361 -7.63 0.37 4.92
N LYS A 362 -8.19 -0.73 4.40
CA LYS A 362 -9.65 -0.96 4.41
C LYS A 362 -10.19 -1.12 5.84
N GLU A 363 -9.47 -1.80 6.70
CA GLU A 363 -9.78 -1.87 8.14
C GLU A 363 -9.78 -0.48 8.82
N LEU A 364 -8.96 0.45 8.32
CA LEU A 364 -8.94 1.85 8.75
C LEU A 364 -9.98 2.72 8.06
N GLY A 365 -10.79 2.17 7.13
CA GLY A 365 -11.87 2.89 6.47
C GLY A 365 -11.54 3.45 5.08
N LEU A 366 -10.56 2.90 4.37
CA LEU A 366 -10.16 3.33 3.01
C LEU A 366 -11.35 3.43 2.05
N ASP A 367 -12.30 2.50 2.14
CA ASP A 367 -13.50 2.41 1.30
C ASP A 367 -14.77 2.97 1.93
N GLN A 368 -14.70 3.60 3.13
CA GLN A 368 -15.88 4.03 3.90
C GLN A 368 -16.24 5.52 3.74
N TYR A 369 -15.53 6.25 2.91
CA TYR A 369 -15.80 7.67 2.65
C TYR A 369 -17.17 7.93 2.00
N GLN A 370 -17.69 9.15 2.24
CA GLN A 370 -18.96 9.65 1.69
C GLN A 370 -18.79 11.01 0.98
N VAL A 371 -17.53 11.43 0.74
CA VAL A 371 -17.22 12.64 0.01
C VAL A 371 -17.55 12.50 -1.47
N LEU A 372 -18.08 13.58 -2.08
CA LEU A 372 -18.59 13.54 -3.45
C LEU A 372 -17.56 13.98 -4.50
N SER A 373 -16.58 14.80 -4.13
CA SER A 373 -15.57 15.30 -5.09
C SER A 373 -14.41 14.32 -5.24
N ALA A 374 -13.84 14.23 -6.43
CA ALA A 374 -12.66 13.40 -6.70
C ALA A 374 -11.46 13.76 -5.82
N GLU A 375 -11.24 15.07 -5.63
CA GLU A 375 -10.19 15.55 -4.74
C GLU A 375 -10.44 15.14 -3.26
N GLY A 376 -11.68 15.24 -2.80
CA GLY A 376 -12.07 14.79 -1.46
C GLY A 376 -11.86 13.29 -1.26
N ILE A 377 -12.10 12.47 -2.29
CA ILE A 377 -11.85 11.03 -2.26
C ILE A 377 -10.34 10.76 -2.09
N VAL A 378 -9.50 11.39 -2.90
CA VAL A 378 -8.03 11.25 -2.79
C VAL A 378 -7.53 11.76 -1.45
N ARG A 379 -8.06 12.86 -0.94
CA ARG A 379 -7.75 13.39 0.40
C ARG A 379 -8.12 12.40 1.50
N TRP A 380 -9.29 11.78 1.42
CA TRP A 380 -9.68 10.74 2.37
C TRP A 380 -8.70 9.57 2.37
N TRP A 381 -8.39 9.02 1.20
CA TRP A 381 -7.41 7.94 1.08
C TRP A 381 -6.06 8.34 1.67
N THR A 382 -5.63 9.56 1.43
CA THR A 382 -4.37 10.09 1.96
C THR A 382 -4.39 10.18 3.49
N LEU A 383 -5.51 10.58 4.12
CA LEU A 383 -5.64 10.62 5.58
C LEU A 383 -5.64 9.21 6.20
N VAL A 384 -6.30 8.25 5.55
CA VAL A 384 -6.24 6.83 5.97
C VAL A 384 -4.82 6.30 5.86
N LEU A 385 -4.11 6.58 4.78
CA LEU A 385 -2.71 6.18 4.61
C LEU A 385 -1.78 6.91 5.60
N ALA A 386 -2.04 8.16 5.96
CA ALA A 386 -1.30 8.85 7.03
C ALA A 386 -1.50 8.15 8.40
N SER A 387 -2.74 7.69 8.69
CA SER A 387 -3.01 6.90 9.89
C SER A 387 -2.28 5.54 9.87
N TYR A 388 -2.23 4.91 8.70
CA TYR A 388 -1.44 3.68 8.51
C TYR A 388 0.05 3.95 8.75
N VAL A 389 0.62 5.05 8.22
CA VAL A 389 2.04 5.41 8.44
C VAL A 389 2.33 5.59 9.92
N PHE A 390 1.44 6.27 10.66
CA PHE A 390 1.57 6.38 12.11
C PHE A 390 1.59 5.00 12.79
N LEU A 391 0.64 4.13 12.43
CA LEU A 391 0.59 2.78 12.99
C LEU A 391 1.81 1.93 12.61
N GLU A 392 2.35 2.10 11.41
CA GLU A 392 3.58 1.44 10.98
C GLU A 392 4.79 1.87 11.83
N GLU A 393 4.87 3.13 12.21
CA GLU A 393 5.89 3.61 13.15
C GLU A 393 5.69 3.00 14.55
N GLN A 394 4.44 2.91 15.04
CA GLN A 394 4.14 2.25 16.32
C GLN A 394 4.41 0.75 16.27
N ARG A 395 4.07 0.08 15.15
CA ARG A 395 4.38 -1.33 14.90
C ARG A 395 5.88 -1.61 15.01
N ALA A 396 6.66 -0.82 14.29
CA ALA A 396 8.12 -0.97 14.30
C ALA A 396 8.72 -0.77 15.69
N ARG A 397 8.19 0.20 16.45
CA ARG A 397 8.59 0.43 17.82
C ARG A 397 8.25 -0.76 18.72
N LEU A 398 7.01 -1.26 18.66
CA LEU A 398 6.57 -2.42 19.43
C LEU A 398 7.39 -3.67 19.09
N MET A 399 7.74 -3.88 17.82
CA MET A 399 8.63 -4.97 17.41
C MET A 399 10.01 -4.84 18.04
N SER A 400 10.57 -3.62 18.10
CA SER A 400 11.85 -3.38 18.76
C SER A 400 11.79 -3.59 20.28
N GLU A 401 10.67 -3.22 20.91
CA GLU A 401 10.46 -3.37 22.36
C GLU A 401 10.21 -4.84 22.77
N LYS A 402 9.47 -5.60 21.97
CA LYS A 402 9.04 -6.97 22.29
C LYS A 402 9.94 -8.07 21.72
N GLY A 403 10.72 -7.76 20.68
CA GLY A 403 11.53 -8.76 19.96
C GLY A 403 10.72 -9.75 19.11
N GLU A 404 9.43 -9.49 18.90
CA GLU A 404 8.52 -10.36 18.14
C GLU A 404 7.79 -9.59 17.05
N TYR A 405 7.21 -10.33 16.09
CA TYR A 405 6.43 -9.73 15.02
C TYR A 405 5.12 -9.12 15.54
N VAL A 406 4.84 -7.88 15.14
CA VAL A 406 3.62 -7.13 15.47
C VAL A 406 2.88 -6.75 14.19
N THR A 407 1.56 -6.94 14.14
CA THR A 407 0.71 -6.51 13.02
C THR A 407 0.27 -5.05 13.18
N ILE A 408 -0.21 -4.41 12.11
CA ILE A 408 -0.83 -3.07 12.16
C ILE A 408 -2.06 -3.08 13.08
N GLY A 409 -2.90 -4.12 13.00
CA GLY A 409 -4.04 -4.29 13.91
C GLY A 409 -3.64 -4.38 15.38
N ALA A 410 -2.54 -5.07 15.71
CA ALA A 410 -2.02 -5.11 17.08
C ALA A 410 -1.50 -3.74 17.54
N ALA A 411 -0.80 -2.99 16.68
CA ALA A 411 -0.37 -1.63 16.96
C ALA A 411 -1.58 -0.70 17.18
N ARG A 412 -2.64 -0.84 16.38
CA ARG A 412 -3.90 -0.08 16.57
C ARG A 412 -4.53 -0.37 17.93
N ARG A 413 -4.67 -1.65 18.33
CA ARG A 413 -5.21 -2.04 19.65
C ARG A 413 -4.39 -1.48 20.81
N GLU A 414 -3.07 -1.49 20.70
CA GLU A 414 -2.19 -0.87 21.72
C GLU A 414 -2.44 0.63 21.84
N MET A 415 -2.53 1.34 20.71
CA MET A 415 -2.85 2.76 20.71
C MET A 415 -4.23 3.05 21.31
N GLN A 416 -5.24 2.24 21.01
CA GLN A 416 -6.57 2.33 21.62
C GLN A 416 -6.52 2.13 23.13
N ALA A 417 -5.73 1.16 23.61
CA ALA A 417 -5.55 0.93 25.05
C ALA A 417 -4.87 2.11 25.75
N ARG A 418 -3.87 2.72 25.09
CA ARG A 418 -3.19 3.93 25.59
C ARG A 418 -4.15 5.13 25.67
N HIS A 419 -4.97 5.33 24.64
CA HIS A 419 -5.97 6.40 24.65
C HIS A 419 -6.99 6.22 25.78
N ARG A 420 -7.44 5.00 26.04
CA ARG A 420 -8.32 4.73 27.21
C ARG A 420 -7.65 5.08 28.52
N ARG A 421 -6.37 4.75 28.70
CA ARG A 421 -5.60 5.16 29.90
C ARG A 421 -5.51 6.68 30.01
N ASN A 422 -5.09 7.35 28.93
CA ASN A 422 -5.00 8.82 28.92
C ASN A 422 -6.34 9.50 29.24
N LEU A 423 -7.47 8.91 28.82
CA LEU A 423 -8.80 9.41 29.18
C LEU A 423 -9.07 9.26 30.67
N LEU A 424 -8.74 8.08 31.23
CA LEU A 424 -8.90 7.84 32.67
C LEU A 424 -8.02 8.79 33.50
N ASP A 425 -6.77 8.97 33.12
CA ASP A 425 -5.86 9.91 33.79
C ASP A 425 -6.39 11.34 33.71
N TRP A 426 -6.93 11.75 32.56
CA TRP A 426 -7.53 13.06 32.37
C TRP A 426 -8.77 13.22 33.27
N LEU A 427 -9.66 12.25 33.33
CA LEU A 427 -10.85 12.29 34.20
C LEU A 427 -10.43 12.37 35.67
N PHE A 428 -9.45 11.58 36.08
CA PHE A 428 -8.94 11.60 37.44
C PHE A 428 -8.40 12.97 37.83
N LEU A 429 -7.59 13.59 36.98
CA LEU A 429 -7.09 14.97 37.20
C LEU A 429 -8.21 16.00 37.30
N ARG A 430 -9.26 15.88 36.46
CA ARG A 430 -10.41 16.81 36.50
C ARG A 430 -11.17 16.67 37.82
N PHE A 431 -11.40 15.43 38.27
CA PHE A 431 -12.03 15.21 39.60
C PHE A 431 -11.19 15.75 40.75
N GLN A 432 -9.86 15.61 40.71
CA GLN A 432 -8.97 16.22 41.70
C GLN A 432 -9.05 17.75 41.71
N HIS A 433 -9.34 18.39 40.58
CA HIS A 433 -9.54 19.82 40.47
C HIS A 433 -10.96 20.29 40.83
N GLY A 434 -11.82 19.37 41.29
CA GLY A 434 -13.14 19.69 41.81
C GLY A 434 -14.27 19.61 40.79
N ASP A 435 -14.01 19.16 39.55
CA ASP A 435 -15.09 18.92 38.60
C ASP A 435 -15.96 17.75 39.04
N ARG A 436 -17.26 17.85 38.78
CA ARG A 436 -18.24 16.80 39.09
C ARG A 436 -18.51 15.95 37.82
N PRO A 437 -19.00 14.69 37.97
CA PRO A 437 -19.42 13.89 36.82
C PRO A 437 -20.37 14.59 35.86
N ASP A 438 -21.33 15.38 36.42
CA ASP A 438 -22.31 16.13 35.63
C ASP A 438 -21.66 17.26 34.79
N ASP A 439 -20.55 17.85 35.27
CA ASP A 439 -19.79 18.86 34.50
C ASP A 439 -19.01 18.23 33.36
N LEU A 440 -18.59 16.97 33.49
CA LEU A 440 -17.79 16.25 32.51
C LEU A 440 -18.65 15.43 31.53
N ALA A 441 -19.84 15.00 31.93
CA ALA A 441 -20.71 14.20 31.06
C ALA A 441 -21.02 14.87 29.72
N PRO A 442 -21.35 16.20 29.65
CA PRO A 442 -21.56 16.88 28.36
C PRO A 442 -20.30 16.94 27.48
N LEU A 443 -19.11 16.93 28.11
CA LEU A 443 -17.82 16.93 27.42
C LEU A 443 -17.50 15.58 26.79
N LEU A 444 -18.09 14.50 27.30
CA LEU A 444 -17.92 13.13 26.84
C LEU A 444 -19.08 12.66 25.95
N ALA A 445 -20.21 13.37 25.99
CA ALA A 445 -21.33 13.15 25.06
C ALA A 445 -20.98 13.76 23.69
N ALA A 446 -20.86 12.90 22.69
CA ALA A 446 -20.60 13.32 21.30
C ALA A 446 -21.88 13.39 20.48
#